data_aa07a020500ebb66dbeef494a03cc144
#
_entry.id   aa07a020500ebb66dbeef494a03cc144
#
_cell.length_a   1.000
_cell.length_b   1.000
_cell.length_c   1.000
_cell.angle_alpha   90.00
_cell.angle_beta   90.00
_cell.angle_gamma   90.00
#
_symmetry.space_group_name_H-M   'P 1'
#
loop_
_entity.id
_entity.type
_entity.pdbx_description
1 polymer ?
#
loop_
_entity_poly.entity_id
_entity_poly.type
_entity_poly.pdbx_seq_one_letter_code
_entity_poly.pdbx_strand_id
1 'polypeptide(L)'
;MELYDLTNPQKSIWLTEQFYRGTSINVICGTVLIDDIVNFDVLSKAINIFLKDNDSFRIKLCLDENGEVKQFFQDFCEKHFDVLNVSNNIELKNLEKEIATSPFNILGDALFSITPFQILTGKGGFIVKAHHIIADACTASLVASKIMTTYSSILNEDEEIKSIPTSYINYINSENEYLNSPKFEKDKEYWEEQFQTVPEFGVIPSLIESSAESS
;
A
#
# COMPACT_ATOMS: atom_id res chain seq x y z
N MET A 1 4.25 4.01 -23.90
CA MET A 1 4.24 3.79 -22.42
C MET A 1 5.56 4.35 -21.91
N GLU A 2 5.50 5.29 -20.99
CA GLU A 2 6.68 5.90 -20.38
C GLU A 2 7.13 5.05 -19.20
N LEU A 3 8.43 4.73 -19.13
CA LEU A 3 9.04 3.94 -18.07
C LEU A 3 9.84 4.85 -17.15
N TYR A 4 9.71 4.62 -15.85
CA TYR A 4 10.41 5.35 -14.79
C TYR A 4 11.25 4.38 -13.97
N ASP A 5 12.37 4.86 -13.47
CA ASP A 5 13.16 4.13 -12.48
C ASP A 5 12.38 3.99 -11.17
N LEU A 6 12.68 2.94 -10.41
CA LEU A 6 12.19 2.85 -9.05
C LEU A 6 12.86 3.94 -8.20
N THR A 7 12.08 4.53 -7.29
CA THR A 7 12.61 5.40 -6.23
C THR A 7 13.47 4.59 -5.25
N ASN A 8 14.30 5.25 -4.47
CA ASN A 8 15.17 4.56 -3.52
C ASN A 8 14.39 3.71 -2.48
N PRO A 9 13.29 4.18 -1.90
CA PRO A 9 12.44 3.32 -1.07
C PRO A 9 11.91 2.10 -1.83
N GLN A 10 11.47 2.28 -3.06
CA GLN A 10 10.97 1.17 -3.89
C GLN A 10 12.07 0.16 -4.22
N LYS A 11 13.31 0.60 -4.48
CA LYS A 11 14.46 -0.30 -4.70
C LYS A 11 14.72 -1.19 -3.49
N SER A 12 14.62 -0.65 -2.28
CA SER A 12 14.79 -1.43 -1.04
C SER A 12 13.72 -2.51 -0.89
N ILE A 13 12.46 -2.18 -1.17
CA ILE A 13 11.35 -3.15 -1.15
C ILE A 13 11.51 -4.17 -2.28
N TRP A 14 11.91 -3.74 -3.48
CA TRP A 14 12.18 -4.65 -4.59
C TRP A 14 13.27 -5.68 -4.25
N LEU A 15 14.37 -5.26 -3.60
CA LEU A 15 15.41 -6.17 -3.14
C LEU A 15 14.88 -7.18 -2.13
N THR A 16 14.08 -6.73 -1.15
CA THR A 16 13.44 -7.63 -0.18
C THR A 16 12.56 -8.66 -0.89
N GLU A 17 11.81 -8.25 -1.91
CA GLU A 17 10.95 -9.13 -2.69
C GLU A 17 11.76 -10.21 -3.45
N GLN A 18 12.98 -9.89 -3.91
CA GLN A 18 13.85 -10.88 -4.57
C GLN A 18 14.31 -11.99 -3.62
N PHE A 19 14.50 -11.66 -2.33
CA PHE A 19 14.87 -12.65 -1.31
C PHE A 19 13.68 -13.52 -0.85
N TYR A 20 12.47 -12.96 -0.84
CA TYR A 20 11.27 -13.59 -0.27
C TYR A 20 10.17 -13.78 -1.31
N ARG A 21 10.55 -14.16 -2.54
CA ARG A 21 9.61 -14.34 -3.67
C ARG A 21 8.45 -15.26 -3.32
N GLY A 22 7.25 -14.85 -3.74
CA GLY A 22 6.05 -15.66 -3.55
C GLY A 22 5.59 -15.75 -2.11
N THR A 23 6.06 -14.86 -1.24
CA THR A 23 5.56 -14.73 0.14
C THR A 23 4.74 -13.46 0.29
N SER A 24 4.05 -13.34 1.42
CA SER A 24 3.25 -12.14 1.74
C SER A 24 3.99 -11.12 2.61
N ILE A 25 5.32 -11.17 2.69
CA ILE A 25 6.12 -10.31 3.58
C ILE A 25 5.93 -8.82 3.28
N ASN A 26 5.70 -8.48 2.01
CA ASN A 26 5.48 -7.12 1.55
C ASN A 26 3.99 -6.81 1.30
N VAL A 27 3.08 -7.60 1.85
CA VAL A 27 1.63 -7.35 1.76
C VAL A 27 1.18 -6.49 2.93
N ILE A 28 0.55 -5.36 2.62
CA ILE A 28 -0.20 -4.54 3.56
C ILE A 28 -1.67 -4.84 3.35
N CYS A 29 -2.37 -5.21 4.40
CA CYS A 29 -3.80 -5.51 4.35
C CYS A 29 -4.50 -4.87 5.54
N GLY A 30 -5.70 -4.35 5.30
CA GLY A 30 -6.53 -3.76 6.34
C GLY A 30 -7.99 -3.78 5.96
N THR A 31 -8.86 -3.83 6.96
CA THR A 31 -10.32 -3.90 6.80
C THR A 31 -10.96 -2.63 7.32
N VAL A 32 -11.83 -2.04 6.52
CA VAL A 32 -12.72 -0.94 6.91
C VAL A 32 -14.12 -1.51 7.09
N LEU A 33 -14.64 -1.43 8.31
CA LEU A 33 -16.02 -1.81 8.63
C LEU A 33 -16.87 -0.55 8.73
N ILE A 34 -17.98 -0.53 8.00
CA ILE A 34 -18.99 0.51 8.05
C ILE A 34 -20.10 0.01 8.98
N ASP A 35 -20.35 0.75 10.06
CA ASP A 35 -21.29 0.36 11.12
C ASP A 35 -22.75 0.77 10.78
N ASP A 36 -23.06 0.70 9.49
CA ASP A 36 -24.40 1.01 8.94
C ASP A 36 -24.64 0.13 7.68
N ILE A 37 -25.86 0.23 7.13
CA ILE A 37 -26.20 -0.41 5.85
C ILE A 37 -25.41 0.24 4.73
N VAL A 38 -24.61 -0.57 4.03
CA VAL A 38 -23.72 -0.06 2.98
C VAL A 38 -24.45 0.03 1.64
N ASN A 39 -24.38 1.20 1.01
CA ASN A 39 -24.75 1.35 -0.39
C ASN A 39 -23.53 1.03 -1.26
N PHE A 40 -23.46 -0.18 -1.81
CA PHE A 40 -22.32 -0.66 -2.57
C PHE A 40 -22.14 0.03 -3.92
N ASP A 41 -23.20 0.57 -4.53
CA ASP A 41 -23.09 1.36 -5.75
C ASP A 41 -22.37 2.69 -5.47
N VAL A 42 -22.68 3.33 -4.35
CA VAL A 42 -22.00 4.54 -3.89
C VAL A 42 -20.57 4.23 -3.47
N LEU A 43 -20.34 3.11 -2.76
CA LEU A 43 -19.01 2.69 -2.37
C LEU A 43 -18.12 2.41 -3.59
N SER A 44 -18.64 1.73 -4.60
CA SER A 44 -17.96 1.48 -5.88
C SER A 44 -17.56 2.79 -6.58
N LYS A 45 -18.45 3.78 -6.61
CA LYS A 45 -18.16 5.12 -7.16
C LYS A 45 -17.05 5.80 -6.38
N ALA A 46 -17.11 5.78 -5.04
CA ALA A 46 -16.10 6.40 -4.18
C ALA A 46 -14.70 5.76 -4.39
N ILE A 47 -14.65 4.42 -4.52
CA ILE A 47 -13.41 3.70 -4.82
C ILE A 47 -12.87 4.09 -6.19
N ASN A 48 -13.71 4.18 -7.22
CA ASN A 48 -13.29 4.58 -8.57
C ASN A 48 -12.77 6.02 -8.61
N ILE A 49 -13.40 6.96 -7.90
CA ILE A 49 -12.89 8.33 -7.75
C ILE A 49 -11.50 8.30 -7.10
N PHE A 50 -11.34 7.56 -6.01
CA PHE A 50 -10.04 7.41 -5.35
C PHE A 50 -8.97 6.87 -6.30
N LEU A 51 -9.24 5.81 -7.07
CA LEU A 51 -8.29 5.21 -8.02
C LEU A 51 -7.98 6.15 -9.19
N LYS A 52 -8.92 6.98 -9.61
CA LYS A 52 -8.70 7.98 -10.65
C LYS A 52 -7.75 9.07 -10.17
N ASP A 53 -7.93 9.55 -8.95
CA ASP A 53 -7.21 10.68 -8.37
C ASP A 53 -5.79 10.34 -7.87
N ASN A 54 -5.50 9.06 -7.66
CA ASN A 54 -4.24 8.63 -7.08
C ASN A 54 -3.54 7.62 -8.01
N ASP A 55 -2.64 8.12 -8.85
CA ASP A 55 -1.95 7.32 -9.85
C ASP A 55 -0.99 6.28 -9.26
N SER A 56 -0.49 6.48 -8.04
CA SER A 56 0.35 5.52 -7.32
C SER A 56 -0.28 4.12 -7.21
N PHE A 57 -1.63 4.04 -7.14
CA PHE A 57 -2.35 2.76 -7.09
C PHE A 57 -2.57 2.13 -8.48
N ARG A 58 -2.08 2.79 -9.53
CA ARG A 58 -2.07 2.29 -10.91
C ARG A 58 -0.66 1.99 -11.41
N ILE A 59 0.34 2.06 -10.51
CA ILE A 59 1.71 1.63 -10.79
C ILE A 59 1.73 0.14 -11.07
N LYS A 60 2.45 -0.22 -12.13
CA LYS A 60 2.85 -1.58 -12.45
C LYS A 60 4.35 -1.65 -12.68
N LEU A 61 4.93 -2.80 -12.41
CA LEU A 61 6.35 -3.05 -12.66
C LEU A 61 6.53 -3.93 -13.90
N CYS A 62 7.59 -3.66 -14.62
CA CYS A 62 8.03 -4.49 -15.74
C CYS A 62 9.56 -4.54 -15.77
N LEU A 63 10.11 -5.44 -16.58
CA LEU A 63 11.52 -5.41 -16.93
C LEU A 63 11.68 -4.66 -18.26
N ASP A 64 12.70 -3.80 -18.34
CA ASP A 64 13.08 -3.19 -19.61
C ASP A 64 13.89 -4.17 -20.50
N GLU A 65 14.35 -3.72 -21.64
CA GLU A 65 15.13 -4.52 -22.59
C GLU A 65 16.50 -4.99 -22.05
N ASN A 66 16.99 -4.36 -20.99
CA ASN A 66 18.23 -4.74 -20.30
C ASN A 66 17.97 -5.68 -19.12
N GLY A 67 16.70 -6.00 -18.83
CA GLY A 67 16.31 -6.79 -17.67
C GLY A 67 16.25 -6.01 -16.35
N GLU A 68 16.33 -4.67 -16.40
CA GLU A 68 16.19 -3.82 -15.24
C GLU A 68 14.71 -3.57 -14.91
N VAL A 69 14.38 -3.57 -13.60
CA VAL A 69 13.02 -3.28 -13.17
C VAL A 69 12.71 -1.80 -13.34
N LYS A 70 11.60 -1.53 -13.99
CA LYS A 70 11.02 -0.20 -14.18
C LYS A 70 9.58 -0.18 -13.72
N GLN A 71 9.05 1.02 -13.50
CA GLN A 71 7.65 1.24 -13.20
C GLN A 71 6.98 2.07 -14.29
N PHE A 72 5.69 1.85 -14.46
CA PHE A 72 4.84 2.65 -15.34
C PHE A 72 3.46 2.85 -14.75
N PHE A 73 2.77 3.86 -15.21
CA PHE A 73 1.43 4.21 -14.73
C PHE A 73 0.40 3.75 -15.75
N GLN A 74 -0.48 2.86 -15.33
CA GLN A 74 -1.60 2.45 -16.15
C GLN A 74 -2.66 3.55 -16.17
N ASP A 75 -3.26 3.81 -17.33
CA ASP A 75 -4.40 4.71 -17.44
C ASP A 75 -5.54 4.25 -16.55
N PHE A 76 -6.28 5.22 -16.01
CA PHE A 76 -7.47 4.91 -15.22
C PHE A 76 -8.53 4.23 -16.11
N CYS A 77 -9.01 3.11 -15.62
CA CYS A 77 -10.18 2.43 -16.16
C CYS A 77 -11.13 2.17 -15.00
N GLU A 78 -12.39 2.55 -15.16
CA GLU A 78 -13.43 2.30 -14.17
C GLU A 78 -13.54 0.79 -13.89
N LYS A 79 -13.61 0.43 -12.61
CA LYS A 79 -13.66 -0.96 -12.17
C LYS A 79 -15.04 -1.29 -11.63
N HIS A 80 -15.51 -2.48 -11.94
CA HIS A 80 -16.60 -3.12 -11.22
C HIS A 80 -16.05 -3.90 -10.03
N PHE A 81 -16.75 -3.85 -8.89
CA PHE A 81 -16.36 -4.54 -7.67
C PHE A 81 -17.47 -5.51 -7.27
N ASP A 82 -17.15 -6.79 -7.26
CA ASP A 82 -18.04 -7.82 -6.73
C ASP A 82 -18.05 -7.74 -5.20
N VAL A 83 -19.25 -7.80 -4.61
CA VAL A 83 -19.43 -7.78 -3.16
C VAL A 83 -19.41 -9.21 -2.64
N LEU A 84 -18.47 -9.52 -1.77
CA LEU A 84 -18.39 -10.83 -1.13
C LEU A 84 -19.33 -10.90 0.07
N ASN A 85 -20.17 -11.93 0.11
CA ASN A 85 -21.06 -12.17 1.24
C ASN A 85 -20.35 -13.05 2.26
N VAL A 86 -20.29 -12.61 3.51
CA VAL A 86 -19.77 -13.36 4.65
C VAL A 86 -20.84 -13.54 5.72
N SER A 87 -20.91 -14.69 6.34
CA SER A 87 -21.97 -15.03 7.28
C SER A 87 -21.83 -14.31 8.63
N ASN A 88 -20.58 -14.06 9.05
CA ASN A 88 -20.27 -13.48 10.37
C ASN A 88 -18.84 -12.96 10.45
N ASN A 89 -18.48 -12.38 11.60
CA ASN A 89 -17.15 -11.83 11.84
C ASN A 89 -16.02 -12.87 11.83
N ILE A 90 -16.30 -14.14 12.07
CA ILE A 90 -15.27 -15.19 12.03
C ILE A 90 -14.90 -15.47 10.57
N GLU A 91 -15.89 -15.57 9.70
CA GLU A 91 -15.68 -15.73 8.26
C GLU A 91 -14.99 -14.51 7.65
N LEU A 92 -15.37 -13.30 8.09
CA LEU A 92 -14.68 -12.08 7.69
C LEU A 92 -13.19 -12.11 8.06
N LYS A 93 -12.84 -12.53 9.29
CA LYS A 93 -11.43 -12.67 9.69
C LYS A 93 -10.67 -13.72 8.88
N ASN A 94 -11.34 -14.82 8.51
CA ASN A 94 -10.72 -15.83 7.66
C ASN A 94 -10.47 -15.28 6.25
N LEU A 95 -11.42 -14.56 5.68
CA LEU A 95 -11.28 -13.87 4.38
C LEU A 95 -10.14 -12.85 4.43
N GLU A 96 -10.09 -12.02 5.47
CA GLU A 96 -9.02 -11.04 5.66
C GLU A 96 -7.64 -11.73 5.73
N LYS A 97 -7.54 -12.81 6.48
CA LYS A 97 -6.31 -13.60 6.58
C LYS A 97 -5.91 -14.20 5.23
N GLU A 98 -6.86 -14.77 4.49
CA GLU A 98 -6.62 -15.32 3.15
C GLU A 98 -6.07 -14.25 2.21
N ILE A 99 -6.72 -13.07 2.16
CA ILE A 99 -6.29 -11.94 1.35
C ILE A 99 -4.90 -11.46 1.79
N ALA A 100 -4.66 -11.30 3.09
CA ALA A 100 -3.40 -10.81 3.64
C ALA A 100 -2.22 -11.77 3.39
N THR A 101 -2.47 -13.08 3.38
CA THR A 101 -1.43 -14.09 3.18
C THR A 101 -1.20 -14.46 1.71
N SER A 102 -2.08 -14.05 0.80
CA SER A 102 -1.87 -14.27 -0.64
C SER A 102 -0.80 -13.31 -1.17
N PRO A 103 0.27 -13.79 -1.83
CA PRO A 103 1.29 -12.92 -2.40
C PRO A 103 0.78 -12.16 -3.63
N PHE A 104 1.50 -11.10 -4.01
CA PHE A 104 1.34 -10.47 -5.31
C PHE A 104 2.29 -11.11 -6.33
N ASN A 105 1.85 -11.19 -7.60
CA ASN A 105 2.78 -11.30 -8.70
C ASN A 105 3.24 -9.88 -9.07
N ILE A 106 4.43 -9.51 -8.60
CA ILE A 106 4.88 -8.11 -8.61
C ILE A 106 5.15 -7.57 -10.02
N LEU A 107 5.43 -8.46 -10.99
CA LEU A 107 5.68 -8.05 -12.37
C LEU A 107 4.39 -8.17 -13.20
N GLY A 108 3.93 -7.05 -13.72
CA GLY A 108 2.80 -6.98 -14.67
C GLY A 108 1.41 -6.95 -14.05
N ASP A 109 1.21 -7.44 -12.82
CA ASP A 109 -0.09 -7.43 -12.16
C ASP A 109 -0.35 -6.11 -11.41
N ALA A 110 -1.60 -5.91 -10.99
CA ALA A 110 -1.97 -4.80 -10.12
C ALA A 110 -1.40 -5.04 -8.72
N LEU A 111 -0.78 -4.00 -8.15
CA LEU A 111 -0.17 -4.03 -6.81
C LEU A 111 -1.12 -3.56 -5.71
N PHE A 112 -2.38 -3.41 -6.04
CA PHE A 112 -3.44 -2.94 -5.18
C PHE A 112 -4.77 -3.61 -5.52
N SER A 113 -5.52 -3.98 -4.49
CA SER A 113 -6.90 -4.45 -4.63
C SER A 113 -7.78 -3.94 -3.50
N ILE A 114 -9.05 -3.76 -3.81
CA ILE A 114 -10.12 -3.52 -2.84
C ILE A 114 -11.17 -4.59 -3.04
N THR A 115 -11.60 -5.19 -1.94
CA THR A 115 -12.62 -6.24 -1.91
C THR A 115 -13.77 -5.80 -1.03
N PRO A 116 -14.89 -5.30 -1.58
CA PRO A 116 -16.09 -5.02 -0.81
C PRO A 116 -16.68 -6.30 -0.25
N PHE A 117 -17.24 -6.21 0.96
CA PHE A 117 -17.91 -7.33 1.59
C PHE A 117 -19.17 -6.90 2.32
N GLN A 118 -20.12 -7.84 2.45
CA GLN A 118 -21.33 -7.68 3.24
C GLN A 118 -21.46 -8.85 4.24
N ILE A 119 -21.77 -8.51 5.49
CA ILE A 119 -22.10 -9.50 6.53
C ILE A 119 -23.61 -9.70 6.53
N LEU A 120 -24.06 -10.95 6.75
CA LEU A 120 -25.51 -11.25 6.78
C LEU A 120 -26.32 -10.42 7.79
N THR A 121 -25.66 -9.82 8.78
CA THR A 121 -26.29 -8.87 9.73
C THR A 121 -26.66 -7.52 9.12
N GLY A 122 -26.30 -7.26 7.85
CA GLY A 122 -26.56 -6.00 7.14
C GLY A 122 -25.39 -5.03 7.15
N LYS A 123 -24.40 -5.21 8.03
CA LYS A 123 -23.15 -4.43 8.03
C LYS A 123 -22.26 -4.85 6.86
N GLY A 124 -21.37 -3.97 6.46
CA GLY A 124 -20.43 -4.26 5.38
C GLY A 124 -19.22 -3.34 5.42
N GLY A 125 -18.45 -3.36 4.33
CA GLY A 125 -17.26 -2.54 4.21
C GLY A 125 -16.38 -3.01 3.06
N PHE A 126 -15.07 -2.82 3.23
CA PHE A 126 -14.10 -3.26 2.23
C PHE A 126 -12.77 -3.64 2.86
N ILE A 127 -12.10 -4.59 2.24
CA ILE A 127 -10.73 -5.00 2.56
C ILE A 127 -9.81 -4.35 1.54
N VAL A 128 -8.77 -3.66 2.01
CA VAL A 128 -7.70 -3.08 1.20
C VAL A 128 -6.50 -4.00 1.27
N LYS A 129 -5.92 -4.32 0.12
CA LYS A 129 -4.65 -5.03 0.03
C LYS A 129 -3.73 -4.27 -0.92
N ALA A 130 -2.52 -3.98 -0.49
CA ALA A 130 -1.51 -3.28 -1.27
C ALA A 130 -0.13 -3.93 -1.09
N HIS A 131 0.70 -3.85 -2.13
CA HIS A 131 2.11 -4.20 -2.01
C HIS A 131 2.89 -3.04 -1.41
N HIS A 132 3.84 -3.33 -0.51
CA HIS A 132 4.63 -2.31 0.20
C HIS A 132 5.45 -1.39 -0.73
N ILE A 133 5.69 -1.81 -1.98
CA ILE A 133 6.39 -1.00 -2.99
C ILE A 133 5.61 0.25 -3.43
N ILE A 134 4.29 0.27 -3.23
CA ILE A 134 3.40 1.41 -3.58
C ILE A 134 2.68 2.00 -2.36
N ALA A 135 2.82 1.41 -1.18
CA ALA A 135 2.05 1.77 0.01
C ALA A 135 2.83 1.52 1.29
N ASP A 136 2.50 2.24 2.34
CA ASP A 136 2.96 2.06 3.71
C ASP A 136 1.78 2.10 4.71
N ALA A 137 2.07 2.05 6.00
CA ALA A 137 1.02 2.10 7.03
C ALA A 137 0.22 3.41 7.02
N CYS A 138 0.87 4.55 6.73
CA CYS A 138 0.18 5.83 6.59
C CYS A 138 -0.75 5.84 5.38
N THR A 139 -0.31 5.23 4.28
CA THR A 139 -1.10 5.07 3.06
C THR A 139 -2.40 4.32 3.31
N ALA A 140 -2.38 3.24 4.10
CA ALA A 140 -3.58 2.47 4.43
C ALA A 140 -4.66 3.35 5.10
N SER A 141 -4.26 4.20 6.05
CA SER A 141 -5.17 5.15 6.72
C SER A 141 -5.70 6.21 5.76
N LEU A 142 -4.86 6.72 4.86
CA LEU A 142 -5.26 7.71 3.85
C LEU A 142 -6.25 7.13 2.84
N VAL A 143 -6.04 5.89 2.38
CA VAL A 143 -6.96 5.17 1.49
C VAL A 143 -8.34 5.08 2.13
N ALA A 144 -8.39 4.55 3.36
CA ALA A 144 -9.64 4.42 4.10
C ALA A 144 -10.35 5.78 4.27
N SER A 145 -9.63 6.80 4.73
CA SER A 145 -10.17 8.14 4.96
C SER A 145 -10.70 8.78 3.67
N LYS A 146 -9.92 8.75 2.58
CA LYS A 146 -10.35 9.35 1.30
C LYS A 146 -11.58 8.66 0.73
N ILE A 147 -11.62 7.33 0.72
CA ILE A 147 -12.78 6.58 0.22
C ILE A 147 -14.01 6.86 1.07
N MET A 148 -13.89 6.83 2.41
CA MET A 148 -15.02 7.06 3.31
C MET A 148 -15.52 8.50 3.26
N THR A 149 -14.64 9.49 3.13
CA THR A 149 -15.05 10.90 2.93
C THR A 149 -15.84 11.05 1.64
N THR A 150 -15.33 10.51 0.52
CA THR A 150 -16.01 10.54 -0.77
C THR A 150 -17.34 9.80 -0.72
N TYR A 151 -17.39 8.63 -0.08
CA TYR A 151 -18.61 7.86 0.13
C TYR A 151 -19.69 8.68 0.87
N SER A 152 -19.30 9.33 1.98
CA SER A 152 -20.21 10.17 2.75
C SER A 152 -20.69 11.38 1.96
N SER A 153 -19.82 12.06 1.22
CA SER A 153 -20.20 13.20 0.39
C SER A 153 -21.19 12.81 -0.71
N ILE A 154 -21.03 11.66 -1.35
CA ILE A 154 -22.00 11.18 -2.35
C ILE A 154 -23.34 10.86 -1.69
N LEU A 155 -23.36 10.23 -0.51
CA LEU A 155 -24.61 9.92 0.21
C LEU A 155 -25.35 11.16 0.66
N ASN A 156 -24.63 12.21 1.04
CA ASN A 156 -25.23 13.48 1.48
C ASN A 156 -25.61 14.41 0.33
N GLU A 157 -25.38 13.99 -0.91
CA GLU A 157 -25.63 14.81 -2.11
C GLU A 157 -24.89 16.16 -2.05
N ASP A 158 -23.64 16.14 -1.52
CA ASP A 158 -22.82 17.35 -1.45
C ASP A 158 -22.60 17.93 -2.85
N GLU A 159 -22.75 19.25 -2.99
CA GLU A 159 -22.65 19.94 -4.29
C GLU A 159 -21.28 19.78 -4.95
N GLU A 160 -20.23 19.53 -4.16
CA GLU A 160 -18.85 19.42 -4.65
C GLU A 160 -18.09 18.29 -3.97
N ILE A 161 -17.78 17.23 -4.72
CA ILE A 161 -16.83 16.22 -4.28
C ILE A 161 -15.43 16.77 -4.54
N LYS A 162 -14.75 17.21 -3.47
CA LYS A 162 -13.36 17.71 -3.56
C LYS A 162 -12.40 16.60 -3.94
N SER A 163 -12.14 16.48 -5.24
CA SER A 163 -11.15 15.61 -5.82
C SER A 163 -9.85 16.41 -6.00
N ILE A 164 -8.76 15.96 -5.38
CA ILE A 164 -7.42 16.54 -5.56
C ILE A 164 -6.53 15.46 -6.14
N PRO A 165 -6.37 15.43 -7.47
CA PRO A 165 -5.49 14.47 -8.11
C PRO A 165 -4.05 14.65 -7.59
N THR A 166 -3.44 13.55 -7.24
CA THR A 166 -2.03 13.49 -6.83
C THR A 166 -1.26 12.61 -7.79
N SER A 167 -0.07 13.06 -8.20
CA SER A 167 0.78 12.27 -9.09
C SER A 167 2.06 11.84 -8.38
N TYR A 168 2.31 10.55 -8.38
CA TYR A 168 3.55 9.97 -7.88
C TYR A 168 4.76 10.33 -8.76
N ILE A 169 4.52 10.71 -10.03
CA ILE A 169 5.57 11.22 -10.92
C ILE A 169 6.24 12.47 -10.33
N ASN A 170 5.47 13.33 -9.65
CA ASN A 170 6.04 14.49 -8.98
C ASN A 170 7.02 14.09 -7.87
N TYR A 171 6.72 13.01 -7.14
CA TYR A 171 7.66 12.47 -6.14
C TYR A 171 8.92 11.90 -6.80
N ILE A 172 8.79 11.13 -7.87
CA ILE A 172 9.93 10.62 -8.65
C ILE A 172 10.84 11.77 -9.11
N ASN A 173 10.24 12.82 -9.67
CA ASN A 173 11.00 14.00 -10.12
C ASN A 173 11.70 14.71 -8.97
N SER A 174 11.01 14.93 -7.85
CA SER A 174 11.58 15.56 -6.65
C SER A 174 12.72 14.74 -6.04
N GLU A 175 12.61 13.41 -6.02
CA GLU A 175 13.71 12.54 -5.59
C GLU A 175 14.91 12.67 -6.52
N ASN A 176 14.69 12.66 -7.84
CA ASN A 176 15.76 12.81 -8.82
C ASN A 176 16.44 14.18 -8.70
N GLU A 177 15.68 15.27 -8.50
CA GLU A 177 16.23 16.60 -8.25
C GLU A 177 17.09 16.63 -6.98
N TYR A 178 16.60 16.01 -5.90
CA TYR A 178 17.35 15.92 -4.65
C TYR A 178 18.65 15.12 -4.83
N LEU A 179 18.62 13.95 -5.46
CA LEU A 179 19.79 13.10 -5.69
C LEU A 179 20.88 13.78 -6.53
N ASN A 180 20.51 14.73 -7.40
CA ASN A 180 21.43 15.52 -8.21
C ASN A 180 21.78 16.89 -7.59
N SER A 181 21.40 17.13 -6.33
CA SER A 181 21.57 18.44 -5.69
C SER A 181 22.83 18.51 -4.83
N PRO A 182 23.40 19.72 -4.63
CA PRO A 182 24.47 19.92 -3.66
C PRO A 182 24.06 19.57 -2.22
N LYS A 183 22.77 19.55 -1.93
CA LYS A 183 22.24 19.13 -0.64
C LYS A 183 22.46 17.64 -0.42
N PHE A 184 22.21 16.81 -1.43
CA PHE A 184 22.45 15.36 -1.35
C PHE A 184 23.92 15.04 -1.05
N GLU A 185 24.86 15.74 -1.71
CA GLU A 185 26.28 15.53 -1.44
C GLU A 185 26.66 15.86 0.02
N LYS A 186 26.10 16.95 0.57
CA LYS A 186 26.32 17.31 1.99
C LYS A 186 25.69 16.30 2.95
N ASP A 187 24.48 15.83 2.65
CA ASP A 187 23.80 14.84 3.46
C ASP A 187 24.55 13.49 3.42
N LYS A 188 25.10 13.14 2.25
CA LYS A 188 25.95 11.96 2.05
C LYS A 188 27.24 12.05 2.84
N GLU A 189 28.00 13.15 2.73
CA GLU A 189 29.21 13.41 3.49
C GLU A 189 28.96 13.29 4.99
N TYR A 190 27.85 13.88 5.49
CA TYR A 190 27.48 13.78 6.89
C TYR A 190 27.28 12.31 7.34
N TRP A 191 26.56 11.51 6.58
CA TRP A 191 26.32 10.11 6.94
C TRP A 191 27.58 9.25 6.81
N GLU A 192 28.42 9.47 5.81
CA GLU A 192 29.73 8.83 5.66
C GLU A 192 30.63 9.12 6.86
N GLU A 193 30.60 10.35 7.38
CA GLU A 193 31.36 10.75 8.57
C GLU A 193 30.81 10.08 9.85
N GLN A 194 29.47 9.98 10.01
CA GLN A 194 28.84 9.32 11.15
C GLN A 194 29.12 7.81 11.19
N PHE A 195 29.25 7.17 10.04
CA PHE A 195 29.41 5.72 9.92
C PHE A 195 30.79 5.28 9.43
N GLN A 196 31.83 6.07 9.71
CA GLN A 196 33.24 5.67 9.42
C GLN A 196 33.64 4.35 10.08
N THR A 197 33.02 4.05 11.21
CA THR A 197 33.15 2.75 11.88
C THR A 197 31.79 2.08 11.97
N VAL A 198 31.75 0.77 11.70
CA VAL A 198 30.54 -0.01 11.89
C VAL A 198 30.18 0.00 13.37
N PRO A 199 28.99 0.51 13.76
CA PRO A 199 28.60 0.52 15.16
C PRO A 199 28.45 -0.90 15.70
N GLU A 200 28.80 -1.10 16.97
CA GLU A 200 28.54 -2.37 17.65
C GLU A 200 27.03 -2.64 17.69
N PHE A 201 26.67 -3.90 17.47
CA PHE A 201 25.27 -4.31 17.57
C PHE A 201 24.74 -4.06 18.99
N GLY A 202 23.76 -3.18 19.11
CA GLY A 202 23.01 -3.05 20.35
C GLY A 202 22.24 -4.34 20.65
N VAL A 203 22.61 -5.03 21.72
CA VAL A 203 21.86 -6.18 22.22
C VAL A 203 20.81 -5.63 23.19
N ILE A 204 19.53 -5.85 22.90
CA ILE A 204 18.48 -5.66 23.90
C ILE A 204 18.60 -6.83 24.89
N PRO A 205 18.94 -6.61 26.19
CA PRO A 205 19.00 -7.69 27.13
C PRO A 205 17.62 -8.38 27.22
N SER A 206 17.57 -9.66 26.89
CA SER A 206 16.35 -10.43 27.12
C SER A 206 16.21 -10.59 28.64
N LEU A 207 15.08 -10.14 29.18
CA LEU A 207 14.64 -10.50 30.55
C LEU A 207 14.16 -11.96 30.56
N ILE A 208 15.07 -12.89 30.23
CA ILE A 208 14.87 -14.28 30.59
C ILE A 208 15.48 -14.41 32.00
N GLU A 209 14.63 -14.24 33.01
CA GLU A 209 14.95 -14.75 34.33
C GLU A 209 15.18 -16.25 34.19
N SER A 210 16.42 -16.64 34.41
CA SER A 210 16.79 -18.03 34.61
C SER A 210 16.13 -18.53 35.90
N SER A 211 14.93 -19.08 35.78
CA SER A 211 14.39 -19.98 36.79
C SER A 211 15.03 -21.35 36.62
N ALA A 212 16.32 -21.41 36.89
CA ALA A 212 17.02 -22.65 37.10
C ALA A 212 17.70 -22.54 38.45
N GLU A 213 17.41 -23.52 39.29
CA GLU A 213 18.03 -23.88 40.55
C GLU A 213 17.34 -23.45 41.83
N SER A 214 16.54 -24.35 42.32
CA SER A 214 16.69 -24.88 43.70
C SER A 214 16.06 -26.27 43.84
N SER A 215 16.97 -27.24 43.95
CA SER A 215 16.93 -28.53 44.68
C SER A 215 15.78 -29.48 44.40
#